data_5ce9460641af197c0f2688bc2b497466
#
_entry.id   5ce9460641af197c0f2688bc2b497466
#
_cell.length_a   1.000
_cell.length_b   1.000
_cell.length_c   1.000
_cell.angle_alpha   90.00
_cell.angle_beta   90.00
_cell.angle_gamma   90.00
#
_symmetry.space_group_name_H-M   'P 1'
#
loop_
_entity.id
_entity.type
_entity.pdbx_description
1 polymer ?
#
loop_
_entity_poly.entity_id
_entity_poly.type
_entity_poly.pdbx_seq_one_letter_code
_entity_poly.pdbx_strand_id
1 'polypeptide(L)'
;ANMLREEGLNVVTLPKTIDNDLWGTEMTFGFQSAVDIATNVIDCIHSTATSHGRVFIIEVMGHKVGWLTLYAGIAGGADIILIPEIPYDINSVIKTIKSRTAGGKNFSILAVAEGAISKEIAALPKKQRKAAVAEMKYPSISYQIAHDIEEATGQETRVTVPGHFQ
;
A
#
# COMPACT_ATOMS: atom_id res chain seq x y z
N ALA A 1 -24.97 16.61 4.03
CA ALA A 1 -26.28 16.21 3.49
C ALA A 1 -27.38 16.36 4.52
N ASN A 2 -27.23 15.80 5.75
CA ASN A 2 -28.31 15.85 6.74
C ASN A 2 -28.75 17.28 7.11
N MET A 3 -27.82 18.18 7.35
CA MET A 3 -28.11 19.60 7.63
C MET A 3 -28.91 20.26 6.50
N LEU A 4 -28.54 20.02 5.24
CA LEU A 4 -29.26 20.52 4.08
C LEU A 4 -30.68 19.95 3.98
N ARG A 5 -30.87 18.68 4.30
CA ARG A 5 -32.19 18.06 4.37
C ARG A 5 -33.07 18.71 5.46
N GLU A 6 -32.50 19.04 6.61
CA GLU A 6 -33.21 19.72 7.72
C GLU A 6 -33.64 21.11 7.35
N GLU A 7 -32.95 21.75 6.40
CA GLU A 7 -33.33 23.04 5.79
C GLU A 7 -34.37 22.92 4.66
N GLY A 8 -34.90 21.71 4.43
CA GLY A 8 -35.94 21.44 3.45
C GLY A 8 -35.45 21.15 2.02
N LEU A 9 -34.14 20.98 1.82
CA LEU A 9 -33.59 20.65 0.52
C LEU A 9 -33.72 19.15 0.22
N ASN A 10 -34.09 18.79 -1.01
CA ASN A 10 -34.04 17.43 -1.50
C ASN A 10 -32.57 17.07 -1.77
N VAL A 11 -32.00 16.16 -0.96
CA VAL A 11 -30.60 15.79 -1.05
C VAL A 11 -30.46 14.27 -1.20
N VAL A 12 -29.70 13.86 -2.19
CA VAL A 12 -29.21 12.48 -2.38
C VAL A 12 -27.70 12.49 -2.26
N THR A 13 -27.18 11.59 -1.44
CA THR A 13 -25.73 11.40 -1.30
C THR A 13 -25.27 10.10 -1.94
N LEU A 14 -24.13 10.17 -2.63
CA LEU A 14 -23.49 9.00 -3.24
C LEU A 14 -22.22 8.65 -2.46
N PRO A 15 -21.96 7.36 -2.21
CA PRO A 15 -20.74 6.93 -1.48
C PRO A 15 -19.51 7.02 -2.39
N LYS A 16 -18.93 8.23 -2.53
CA LYS A 16 -17.78 8.52 -3.39
C LYS A 16 -16.49 8.59 -2.55
N THR A 17 -15.64 7.59 -2.72
CA THR A 17 -14.25 7.54 -2.25
C THR A 17 -13.51 6.41 -2.98
N ILE A 18 -12.19 6.50 -3.08
CA ILE A 18 -11.36 5.41 -3.63
C ILE A 18 -11.00 4.37 -2.57
N ASP A 19 -11.17 4.67 -1.28
CA ASP A 19 -10.69 3.82 -0.17
C ASP A 19 -11.60 2.62 0.12
N ASN A 20 -12.85 2.66 -0.33
CA ASN A 20 -13.87 1.64 -0.06
C ASN A 20 -14.10 1.37 1.43
N ASP A 21 -14.10 2.43 2.24
CA ASP A 21 -14.15 2.38 3.71
C ASP A 21 -15.46 2.92 4.32
N LEU A 22 -16.53 3.05 3.51
CA LEU A 22 -17.83 3.53 3.98
C LEU A 22 -18.68 2.36 4.46
N TRP A 23 -19.04 2.39 5.74
CA TRP A 23 -19.90 1.38 6.34
C TRP A 23 -21.27 1.30 5.65
N GLY A 24 -21.76 0.07 5.41
CA GLY A 24 -23.04 -0.17 4.74
C GLY A 24 -23.00 -0.04 3.20
N THR A 25 -21.81 0.13 2.65
CA THR A 25 -21.57 0.18 1.19
C THR A 25 -20.66 -0.97 0.79
N GLU A 26 -21.06 -1.79 -0.17
CA GLU A 26 -20.21 -2.88 -0.65
C GLU A 26 -19.04 -2.36 -1.49
N MET A 27 -19.34 -1.38 -2.36
CA MET A 27 -18.34 -0.77 -3.22
C MET A 27 -18.63 0.73 -3.40
N THR A 28 -17.62 1.55 -3.14
CA THR A 28 -17.70 3.01 -3.31
C THR A 28 -17.42 3.43 -4.74
N PHE A 29 -18.03 4.54 -5.17
CA PHE A 29 -17.75 5.15 -6.47
C PHE A 29 -16.34 5.74 -6.50
N GLY A 30 -15.50 5.22 -7.39
CA GLY A 30 -14.09 5.56 -7.53
C GLY A 30 -13.14 4.43 -7.13
N PHE A 31 -13.55 3.49 -6.29
CA PHE A 31 -12.70 2.37 -5.85
C PHE A 31 -12.21 1.55 -7.04
N GLN A 32 -13.10 1.07 -7.90
CA GLN A 32 -12.73 0.23 -9.04
C GLN A 32 -11.78 0.98 -10.00
N SER A 33 -12.05 2.25 -10.28
CA SER A 33 -11.18 3.07 -11.14
C SER A 33 -9.78 3.21 -10.56
N ALA A 34 -9.69 3.41 -9.24
CA ALA A 34 -8.39 3.50 -8.56
C ALA A 34 -7.65 2.15 -8.53
N VAL A 35 -8.36 1.02 -8.38
CA VAL A 35 -7.78 -0.32 -8.51
C VAL A 35 -7.20 -0.53 -9.91
N ASP A 36 -7.94 -0.17 -10.96
CA ASP A 36 -7.49 -0.32 -12.35
C ASP A 36 -6.22 0.51 -12.62
N ILE A 37 -6.16 1.75 -12.13
CA ILE A 37 -4.98 2.60 -12.26
C ILE A 37 -3.79 2.03 -11.50
N ALA A 38 -3.97 1.62 -10.25
CA ALA A 38 -2.91 1.04 -9.44
C ALA A 38 -2.39 -0.27 -10.03
N THR A 39 -3.27 -1.13 -10.54
CA THR A 39 -2.91 -2.37 -11.25
C THR A 39 -2.07 -2.08 -12.47
N ASN A 40 -2.47 -1.10 -13.29
CA ASN A 40 -1.71 -0.70 -14.47
C ASN A 40 -0.30 -0.19 -14.12
N VAL A 41 -0.14 0.54 -13.02
CA VAL A 41 1.18 0.95 -12.51
C VAL A 41 2.03 -0.27 -12.17
N ILE A 42 1.47 -1.26 -11.47
CA ILE A 42 2.18 -2.50 -11.13
C ILE A 42 2.60 -3.25 -12.39
N ASP A 43 1.72 -3.38 -13.38
CA ASP A 43 2.00 -4.02 -14.67
C ASP A 43 3.14 -3.33 -15.42
N CYS A 44 3.14 -2.00 -15.47
CA CYS A 44 4.23 -1.23 -16.09
C CYS A 44 5.59 -1.49 -15.40
N ILE A 45 5.60 -1.71 -14.10
CA ILE A 45 6.81 -1.99 -13.33
C ILE A 45 7.35 -3.40 -13.60
N HIS A 46 6.51 -4.38 -13.93
CA HIS A 46 6.95 -5.76 -14.17
C HIS A 46 8.05 -5.89 -15.22
N SER A 47 7.94 -5.20 -16.34
CA SER A 47 8.95 -5.24 -17.40
C SER A 47 10.30 -4.68 -16.95
N THR A 48 10.27 -3.56 -16.24
CA THR A 48 11.47 -2.93 -15.66
C THR A 48 12.08 -3.80 -14.56
N ALA A 49 11.26 -4.38 -13.69
CA ALA A 49 11.72 -5.23 -12.60
C ALA A 49 12.45 -6.47 -13.15
N THR A 50 11.87 -7.12 -14.15
CA THR A 50 12.47 -8.30 -14.81
C THR A 50 13.81 -7.98 -15.43
N SER A 51 13.96 -6.82 -16.07
CA SER A 51 15.19 -6.44 -16.78
C SER A 51 16.35 -6.08 -15.86
N HIS A 52 16.07 -5.53 -14.66
CA HIS A 52 17.12 -4.97 -13.79
C HIS A 52 17.41 -5.79 -12.53
N GLY A 53 16.60 -6.80 -12.22
CA GLY A 53 16.84 -7.66 -11.05
C GLY A 53 16.75 -6.91 -9.71
N ARG A 54 15.81 -5.97 -9.57
CA ARG A 54 15.64 -5.08 -8.42
C ARG A 54 14.40 -5.45 -7.61
N VAL A 55 14.33 -4.90 -6.42
CA VAL A 55 13.09 -4.90 -5.63
C VAL A 55 12.34 -3.58 -5.89
N PHE A 56 11.09 -3.68 -6.33
CA PHE A 56 10.21 -2.54 -6.55
C PHE A 56 9.13 -2.50 -5.48
N ILE A 57 8.90 -1.32 -4.94
CA ILE A 57 7.87 -1.06 -3.94
C ILE A 57 6.92 -0.03 -4.54
N ILE A 58 5.65 -0.38 -4.68
CA ILE A 58 4.61 0.50 -5.15
C ILE A 58 3.76 0.90 -3.95
N GLU A 59 3.81 2.18 -3.57
CA GLU A 59 3.00 2.73 -2.50
C GLU A 59 1.62 3.11 -3.03
N VAL A 60 0.60 2.45 -2.50
CA VAL A 60 -0.79 2.60 -2.93
C VAL A 60 -1.57 3.38 -1.88
N MET A 61 -2.41 4.32 -2.30
CA MET A 61 -3.30 5.08 -1.44
C MET A 61 -4.33 4.19 -0.75
N GLY A 62 -5.08 4.71 0.19
CA GLY A 62 -6.11 4.00 0.95
C GLY A 62 -6.21 4.47 2.40
N HIS A 63 -5.46 5.50 2.77
CA HIS A 63 -5.43 6.10 4.10
C HIS A 63 -5.21 5.05 5.22
N LYS A 64 -6.28 4.58 5.86
CA LYS A 64 -6.22 3.62 7.00
C LYS A 64 -6.66 2.22 6.64
N VAL A 65 -7.06 1.98 5.41
CA VAL A 65 -7.55 0.69 4.93
C VAL A 65 -6.73 0.21 3.74
N GLY A 66 -6.59 -1.10 3.63
CA GLY A 66 -5.75 -1.74 2.62
C GLY A 66 -6.50 -2.30 1.42
N TRP A 67 -7.79 -2.01 1.25
CA TRP A 67 -8.59 -2.59 0.17
C TRP A 67 -8.01 -2.30 -1.20
N LEU A 68 -7.65 -1.04 -1.48
CA LEU A 68 -7.10 -0.64 -2.77
C LEU A 68 -5.78 -1.37 -3.06
N THR A 69 -4.89 -1.41 -2.08
CA THR A 69 -3.60 -2.10 -2.18
C THR A 69 -3.77 -3.61 -2.37
N LEU A 70 -4.72 -4.22 -1.64
CA LEU A 70 -4.97 -5.66 -1.73
C LEU A 70 -5.47 -6.04 -3.13
N TYR A 71 -6.47 -5.35 -3.64
CA TYR A 71 -7.05 -5.64 -4.95
C TYR A 71 -6.05 -5.37 -6.08
N ALA A 72 -5.40 -4.22 -6.07
CA ALA A 72 -4.39 -3.89 -7.07
C ALA A 72 -3.17 -4.81 -7.01
N GLY A 73 -2.70 -5.16 -5.81
CA GLY A 73 -1.57 -6.07 -5.62
C GLY A 73 -1.86 -7.48 -6.12
N ILE A 74 -3.06 -8.00 -5.86
CA ILE A 74 -3.48 -9.32 -6.39
C ILE A 74 -3.63 -9.26 -7.91
N ALA A 75 -4.34 -8.25 -8.44
CA ALA A 75 -4.58 -8.12 -9.87
C ALA A 75 -3.30 -7.89 -10.67
N GLY A 76 -2.38 -7.05 -10.16
CA GLY A 76 -1.09 -6.75 -10.78
C GLY A 76 0.01 -7.78 -10.49
N GLY A 77 -0.28 -8.86 -9.75
CA GLY A 77 0.68 -9.94 -9.47
C GLY A 77 1.83 -9.52 -8.58
N ALA A 78 1.61 -8.66 -7.59
CA ALA A 78 2.62 -8.33 -6.58
C ALA A 78 3.02 -9.58 -5.78
N ASP A 79 4.31 -9.71 -5.51
CA ASP A 79 4.87 -10.86 -4.78
C ASP A 79 4.62 -10.77 -3.27
N ILE A 80 4.51 -9.54 -2.75
CA ILE A 80 4.23 -9.24 -1.34
C ILE A 80 3.24 -8.07 -1.29
N ILE A 81 2.24 -8.19 -0.43
CA ILE A 81 1.23 -7.14 -0.22
C ILE A 81 1.20 -6.80 1.26
N LEU A 82 1.40 -5.52 1.60
CA LEU A 82 1.40 -5.02 2.97
C LEU A 82 0.24 -4.05 3.17
N ILE A 83 -0.66 -4.38 4.09
CA ILE A 83 -1.87 -3.61 4.37
C ILE A 83 -1.97 -3.22 5.86
N PRO A 84 -2.68 -2.14 6.21
CA PRO A 84 -2.77 -1.67 7.59
C PRO A 84 -3.43 -2.68 8.54
N GLU A 85 -4.35 -3.50 8.03
CA GLU A 85 -5.12 -4.48 8.81
C GLU A 85 -4.26 -5.61 9.33
N ILE A 86 -3.15 -5.90 8.66
CA ILE A 86 -2.20 -6.96 9.04
C ILE A 86 -0.82 -6.33 9.23
N PRO A 87 -0.45 -5.98 10.48
CA PRO A 87 0.87 -5.42 10.75
C PRO A 87 1.99 -6.33 10.27
N TYR A 88 2.91 -5.76 9.47
CA TYR A 88 3.98 -6.54 8.87
C TYR A 88 5.17 -6.76 9.82
N ASP A 89 5.90 -7.83 9.54
CA ASP A 89 7.20 -8.12 10.13
C ASP A 89 8.25 -7.99 9.02
N ILE A 90 9.15 -7.02 9.17
CA ILE A 90 10.19 -6.75 8.17
C ILE A 90 11.09 -7.96 7.94
N ASN A 91 11.38 -8.75 8.98
CA ASN A 91 12.19 -9.96 8.86
C ASN A 91 11.51 -11.02 7.98
N SER A 92 10.17 -11.13 8.06
CA SER A 92 9.39 -12.02 7.20
C SER A 92 9.41 -11.56 5.74
N VAL A 93 9.34 -10.25 5.49
CA VAL A 93 9.48 -9.65 4.15
C VAL A 93 10.86 -9.97 3.56
N ILE A 94 11.92 -9.68 4.31
CA ILE A 94 13.31 -9.93 3.91
C ILE A 94 13.54 -11.43 3.64
N LYS A 95 13.03 -12.32 4.51
CA LYS A 95 13.12 -13.77 4.33
C LYS A 95 12.46 -14.21 3.03
N THR A 96 11.29 -13.66 2.72
CA THR A 96 10.56 -13.97 1.48
C THR A 96 11.38 -13.54 0.26
N ILE A 97 11.93 -12.34 0.24
CA ILE A 97 12.77 -11.84 -0.85
C ILE A 97 14.01 -12.74 -1.04
N LYS A 98 14.73 -13.05 0.04
CA LYS A 98 15.91 -13.96 0.00
C LYS A 98 15.54 -15.34 -0.53
N SER A 99 14.42 -15.91 -0.11
CA SER A 99 13.92 -17.20 -0.58
C SER A 99 13.61 -17.19 -2.08
N ARG A 100 12.99 -16.10 -2.56
CA ARG A 100 12.68 -15.91 -3.99
C ARG A 100 13.97 -15.83 -4.82
N THR A 101 14.93 -15.05 -4.35
CA THR A 101 16.25 -14.93 -5.01
C THR A 101 16.98 -16.27 -5.05
N ALA A 102 17.00 -17.02 -3.96
CA ALA A 102 17.56 -18.37 -3.91
C ALA A 102 16.82 -19.35 -4.85
N GLY A 103 15.52 -19.15 -5.07
CA GLY A 103 14.70 -19.89 -6.02
C GLY A 103 14.83 -19.44 -7.49
N GLY A 104 15.81 -18.57 -7.81
CA GLY A 104 16.08 -18.11 -9.17
C GLY A 104 15.24 -16.91 -9.64
N LYS A 105 14.46 -16.29 -8.75
CA LYS A 105 13.74 -15.05 -9.04
C LYS A 105 14.64 -13.86 -8.71
N ASN A 106 15.09 -13.14 -9.69
CA ASN A 106 16.03 -12.03 -9.53
C ASN A 106 15.37 -10.69 -9.17
N PHE A 107 14.05 -10.58 -9.18
CA PHE A 107 13.29 -9.39 -8.79
C PHE A 107 12.15 -9.72 -7.84
N SER A 108 11.63 -8.71 -7.15
CA SER A 108 10.40 -8.79 -6.36
C SER A 108 9.62 -7.48 -6.45
N ILE A 109 8.29 -7.58 -6.47
CA ILE A 109 7.37 -6.44 -6.50
C ILE A 109 6.54 -6.47 -5.22
N LEU A 110 6.58 -5.37 -4.48
CA LEU A 110 5.80 -5.16 -3.26
C LEU A 110 4.73 -4.11 -3.52
N ALA A 111 3.47 -4.43 -3.22
CA ALA A 111 2.40 -3.45 -3.09
C ALA A 111 2.25 -3.09 -1.61
N VAL A 112 2.43 -1.82 -1.27
CA VAL A 112 2.44 -1.35 0.11
C VAL A 112 1.40 -0.26 0.27
N ALA A 113 0.43 -0.46 1.17
CA ALA A 113 -0.52 0.59 1.51
C ALA A 113 0.19 1.73 2.27
N GLU A 114 -0.12 2.98 1.95
CA GLU A 114 0.44 4.15 2.65
C GLU A 114 0.23 4.12 4.16
N GLY A 115 -0.83 3.43 4.62
CA GLY A 115 -1.16 3.23 6.03
C GLY A 115 -0.59 1.96 6.65
N ALA A 116 0.23 1.17 5.95
CA ALA A 116 0.84 -0.03 6.49
C ALA A 116 1.71 0.27 7.72
N ILE A 117 1.67 -0.58 8.72
CA ILE A 117 2.44 -0.42 9.96
C ILE A 117 3.18 -1.71 10.31
N SER A 118 4.35 -1.57 10.91
CA SER A 118 5.09 -2.72 11.43
C SER A 118 4.45 -3.29 12.71
N LYS A 119 4.78 -4.54 13.04
CA LYS A 119 4.33 -5.17 14.29
C LYS A 119 4.79 -4.40 15.52
N GLU A 120 5.99 -3.82 15.49
CA GLU A 120 6.56 -3.03 16.57
C GLU A 120 5.71 -1.78 16.83
N ILE A 121 5.37 -1.04 15.77
CA ILE A 121 4.50 0.15 15.87
C ILE A 121 3.09 -0.27 16.28
N ALA A 122 2.56 -1.37 15.75
CA ALA A 122 1.23 -1.86 16.09
C ALA A 122 1.09 -2.26 17.55
N ALA A 123 2.17 -2.71 18.20
CA ALA A 123 2.20 -3.06 19.63
C ALA A 123 2.12 -1.83 20.55
N LEU A 124 2.42 -0.63 20.04
CA LEU A 124 2.38 0.60 20.85
C LEU A 124 0.94 1.05 21.14
N PRO A 125 0.70 1.76 22.25
CA PRO A 125 -0.58 2.44 22.51
C PRO A 125 -0.92 3.44 21.39
N LYS A 126 -2.21 3.60 21.06
CA LYS A 126 -2.69 4.42 19.93
C LYS A 126 -2.07 5.82 19.83
N LYS A 127 -1.86 6.50 20.99
CA LYS A 127 -1.23 7.84 21.03
C LYS A 127 0.24 7.79 20.62
N GLN A 128 0.98 6.77 21.05
CA GLN A 128 2.39 6.59 20.74
C GLN A 128 2.61 6.14 19.29
N ARG A 129 1.67 5.36 18.70
CA ARG A 129 1.72 5.02 17.27
C ARG A 129 1.75 6.25 16.38
N LYS A 130 0.88 7.24 16.68
CA LYS A 130 0.85 8.49 15.89
C LYS A 130 2.16 9.26 16.01
N ALA A 131 2.75 9.31 17.21
CA ALA A 131 4.04 9.96 17.41
C ALA A 131 5.15 9.21 16.65
N ALA A 132 5.23 7.89 16.78
CA ALA A 132 6.23 7.08 16.09
C ALA A 132 6.16 7.22 14.55
N VAL A 133 4.95 7.27 13.98
CA VAL A 133 4.77 7.51 12.54
C VAL A 133 5.17 8.94 12.16
N ALA A 134 4.85 9.94 12.99
CA ALA A 134 5.22 11.34 12.71
C ALA A 134 6.72 11.61 12.84
N GLU A 135 7.43 10.82 13.65
CA GLU A 135 8.88 10.90 13.88
C GLU A 135 9.70 10.04 12.89
N MET A 136 9.03 9.39 11.93
CA MET A 136 9.72 8.59 10.91
C MET A 136 10.76 9.44 10.15
N LYS A 137 11.95 8.89 10.02
CA LYS A 137 13.07 9.52 9.30
C LYS A 137 12.82 9.65 7.80
N TYR A 138 11.98 8.78 7.25
CA TYR A 138 11.73 8.67 5.82
C TYR A 138 10.40 9.33 5.41
N PRO A 139 10.26 9.77 4.15
CA PRO A 139 9.03 10.44 3.67
C PRO A 139 7.77 9.60 3.80
N SER A 140 7.89 8.28 3.70
CA SER A 140 6.78 7.34 3.90
C SER A 140 7.29 5.99 4.37
N ILE A 141 6.35 5.10 4.72
CA ILE A 141 6.65 3.73 5.16
C ILE A 141 7.34 2.92 4.06
N SER A 142 7.03 3.16 2.80
CA SER A 142 7.64 2.47 1.67
C SER A 142 9.13 2.77 1.54
N TYR A 143 9.56 3.98 1.83
CA TYR A 143 10.99 4.34 1.85
C TYR A 143 11.72 3.71 3.03
N GLN A 144 11.07 3.59 4.19
CA GLN A 144 11.64 2.86 5.33
C GLN A 144 11.84 1.38 4.96
N ILE A 145 10.82 0.73 4.41
CA ILE A 145 10.88 -0.67 3.98
C ILE A 145 11.97 -0.86 2.91
N ALA A 146 12.08 0.07 1.96
CA ALA A 146 13.12 0.04 0.94
C ALA A 146 14.52 0.03 1.55
N HIS A 147 14.77 0.93 2.49
CA HIS A 147 16.05 1.01 3.20
C HIS A 147 16.36 -0.29 3.95
N ASP A 148 15.40 -0.81 4.71
CA ASP A 148 15.58 -2.03 5.50
C ASP A 148 15.87 -3.26 4.60
N ILE A 149 15.24 -3.33 3.42
CA ILE A 149 15.49 -4.38 2.43
C ILE A 149 16.90 -4.23 1.84
N GLU A 150 17.31 -3.03 1.42
CA GLU A 150 18.65 -2.78 0.87
C GLU A 150 19.74 -3.15 1.86
N GLU A 151 19.61 -2.71 3.12
CA GLU A 151 20.58 -3.00 4.17
C GLU A 151 20.70 -4.51 4.43
N ALA A 152 19.58 -5.22 4.46
CA ALA A 152 19.56 -6.64 4.80
C ALA A 152 19.89 -7.60 3.64
N THR A 153 19.69 -7.17 2.39
CA THR A 153 19.83 -8.04 1.21
C THR A 153 20.92 -7.63 0.24
N GLY A 154 21.32 -6.36 0.27
CA GLY A 154 22.22 -5.77 -0.72
C GLY A 154 21.55 -5.57 -2.10
N GLN A 155 20.27 -5.89 -2.26
CA GLN A 155 19.54 -5.67 -3.50
C GLN A 155 19.06 -4.22 -3.60
N GLU A 156 19.27 -3.61 -4.77
CA GLU A 156 18.80 -2.27 -5.06
C GLU A 156 17.28 -2.20 -5.01
N THR A 157 16.73 -1.22 -4.30
CA THR A 157 15.27 -1.00 -4.22
C THR A 157 14.85 0.25 -4.98
N ARG A 158 13.62 0.27 -5.46
CA ARG A 158 12.99 1.45 -6.08
C ARG A 158 11.59 1.61 -5.54
N VAL A 159 11.27 2.83 -5.13
CA VAL A 159 9.93 3.19 -4.65
C VAL A 159 9.21 3.99 -5.73
N THR A 160 7.98 3.59 -6.02
CA THR A 160 7.06 4.29 -6.92
C THR A 160 5.82 4.67 -6.12
N VAL A 161 5.49 5.95 -6.13
CA VAL A 161 4.32 6.49 -5.43
C VAL A 161 3.39 7.11 -6.48
N PRO A 162 2.38 6.38 -6.98
CA PRO A 162 1.41 6.93 -7.94
C PRO A 162 0.64 8.13 -7.37
N GLY A 163 0.35 8.11 -6.06
CA GLY A 163 -0.33 9.20 -5.38
C GLY A 163 -1.67 9.52 -6.03
N HIS A 164 -1.92 10.79 -6.31
CA HIS A 164 -3.19 11.27 -6.87
C HIS A 164 -3.47 10.85 -8.32
N PHE A 165 -2.63 10.06 -8.97
CA PHE A 165 -2.98 9.38 -10.22
C PHE A 165 -4.08 8.32 -10.02
N GLN A 166 -4.18 7.80 -8.82
CA GLN A 166 -5.20 6.86 -8.41
C GLN A 166 -6.54 7.59 -8.12
#